data_9b3639433ab4d4c95581bcb9d700d69c
#
_entry.id   9b3639433ab4d4c95581bcb9d700d69c
#
_cell.length_a   1.000
_cell.length_b   1.000
_cell.length_c   1.000
_cell.angle_alpha   90.00
_cell.angle_beta   90.00
_cell.angle_gamma   90.00
#
_symmetry.space_group_name_H-M   'P 1'
#
loop_
_entity.id
_entity.type
_entity.pdbx_description
1 polymer ?
#
loop_
_entity_poly.entity_id
_entity_poly.type
_entity_poly.pdbx_seq_one_letter_code
_entity_poly.pdbx_strand_id
1 'polypeptide(L)'
;MNQSKNRPAMTWMFSLLAATAVLGGCATVETRPTAAVNASNPLVAQAGHLARNNADLSGAQRTENERQIERLLSQLDNAALAREAEALPVGDPLYNFVGRQLMQRGLPLPRPFDQTSNWRYQASAQRPPADSDGYRPPLKLAVLLPLSGSLATAAAPVRDGLLAGYYGETRRRPEIIFYDTNGTAGGTLAAYDKAAAEGNDFVVGPLGRDEVSALFGKDALPVPVLALNRGNVAPPSGTVSFSLTPEDEGVAAADYLLERKALRVLAIGGGDDSQRRAIAALKERLGARGAQVTDTIGEGTADLAPFASKEGGIDAVFLAVKGSAARGLIPKLALAGLADKPRVATSQLLSGTGKPEQDRVLDGIAFPSESWTSGGVRGLPPAPGVAAGLPTARGPAARLFAFGYDAWLLSAYLERLAGRSDAFVAGATGVLRVDGFGSVLRTPAWSTFSSGVAVPLADASRR
;
A
#
# COMPACT_ATOMS: atom_id res chain seq x y z
N MET A 1 62.94 -62.48 -17.11
CA MET A 1 63.13 -63.76 -16.43
C MET A 1 61.82 -64.23 -15.90
N ASN A 2 61.37 -65.17 -16.58
CA ASN A 2 60.82 -66.48 -16.17
C ASN A 2 59.52 -66.45 -15.43
N GLN A 3 58.50 -66.86 -16.18
CA GLN A 3 57.90 -68.22 -16.30
C GLN A 3 57.12 -68.57 -15.01
N SER A 4 55.98 -69.17 -15.01
CA SER A 4 55.20 -69.92 -16.00
C SER A 4 53.92 -70.40 -15.28
N LYS A 5 52.82 -70.56 -16.03
CA LYS A 5 52.00 -71.77 -16.16
C LYS A 5 51.41 -72.37 -14.88
N ASN A 6 50.19 -72.81 -14.77
CA ASN A 6 49.40 -73.65 -15.65
C ASN A 6 47.96 -73.77 -15.13
N ARG A 7 47.01 -73.86 -16.04
CA ARG A 7 45.73 -74.59 -15.91
C ARG A 7 46.00 -76.12 -15.80
N PRO A 8 45.02 -77.03 -15.54
CA PRO A 8 43.64 -77.04 -16.01
C PRO A 8 42.58 -77.77 -15.12
N ALA A 9 41.39 -77.65 -15.51
CA ALA A 9 40.38 -78.64 -15.93
C ALA A 9 39.49 -79.36 -14.91
N MET A 10 38.17 -79.12 -15.12
CA MET A 10 37.18 -80.19 -15.51
C MET A 10 36.81 -81.23 -14.45
N THR A 11 35.62 -81.45 -14.03
CA THR A 11 34.49 -82.11 -14.69
C THR A 11 33.34 -82.45 -13.72
N TRP A 12 32.08 -82.30 -14.19
CA TRP A 12 30.95 -83.23 -14.03
C TRP A 12 30.23 -83.38 -12.66
N MET A 13 29.02 -83.12 -12.55
CA MET A 13 27.71 -83.72 -12.97
C MET A 13 26.80 -84.14 -11.78
N PHE A 14 25.56 -84.01 -11.99
CA PHE A 14 24.34 -84.66 -11.46
C PHE A 14 23.55 -84.00 -10.30
N SER A 15 22.46 -83.41 -10.72
CA SER A 15 21.02 -83.57 -10.32
C SER A 15 20.70 -84.08 -8.91
N LEU A 16 19.85 -83.32 -8.21
CA LEU A 16 18.55 -83.87 -7.71
C LEU A 16 17.59 -82.75 -7.31
N LEU A 17 16.34 -82.99 -7.72
CA LEU A 17 15.15 -82.20 -7.35
C LEU A 17 14.95 -82.24 -5.83
N ALA A 18 14.57 -81.04 -5.24
CA ALA A 18 13.71 -80.96 -4.05
C ALA A 18 12.88 -79.70 -4.09
N ALA A 19 11.59 -79.91 -4.28
CA ALA A 19 10.57 -78.88 -4.19
C ALA A 19 10.44 -78.47 -2.74
N THR A 20 10.62 -77.14 -2.46
CA THR A 20 10.16 -76.54 -1.23
C THR A 20 9.37 -75.27 -1.56
N ALA A 21 8.11 -75.25 -1.13
CA ALA A 21 7.16 -74.18 -1.25
C ALA A 21 7.72 -72.93 -0.54
N VAL A 22 7.94 -71.85 -1.29
CA VAL A 22 8.21 -70.55 -0.75
C VAL A 22 6.91 -69.81 -0.67
N LEU A 23 6.42 -69.62 0.55
CA LEU A 23 5.35 -68.67 0.90
C LEU A 23 5.77 -67.29 0.46
N GLY A 24 5.11 -66.77 -0.58
CA GLY A 24 5.27 -65.39 -1.02
C GLY A 24 4.76 -64.43 0.04
N GLY A 25 5.67 -63.86 0.80
CA GLY A 25 5.38 -62.66 1.58
C GLY A 25 5.22 -61.48 0.63
N CYS A 26 3.99 -61.06 0.39
CA CYS A 26 3.72 -59.75 -0.19
C CYS A 26 4.23 -58.68 0.78
N ALA A 27 5.42 -58.12 0.51
CA ALA A 27 5.80 -56.84 1.08
C ALA A 27 4.86 -55.81 0.50
N THR A 28 3.84 -55.46 1.28
CA THR A 28 3.08 -54.23 1.04
C THR A 28 4.06 -53.06 1.17
N VAL A 29 4.49 -52.51 0.05
CA VAL A 29 5.09 -51.21 0.00
C VAL A 29 3.99 -50.26 0.51
N GLU A 30 4.09 -49.85 1.76
CA GLU A 30 3.37 -48.68 2.23
C GLU A 30 3.81 -47.50 1.35
N THR A 31 3.05 -47.25 0.29
CA THR A 31 3.10 -45.96 -0.37
C THR A 31 2.69 -44.95 0.68
N ARG A 32 3.70 -44.26 1.25
CA ARG A 32 3.49 -43.04 2.00
C ARG A 32 2.44 -42.26 1.21
N PRO A 33 1.32 -41.84 1.80
CA PRO A 33 0.38 -41.02 1.07
C PRO A 33 1.17 -39.81 0.56
N THR A 34 1.28 -39.71 -0.75
CA THR A 34 1.73 -38.49 -1.42
C THR A 34 0.87 -37.40 -0.79
N ALA A 35 1.52 -36.46 -0.12
CA ALA A 35 0.82 -35.32 0.48
C ALA A 35 -0.21 -34.87 -0.52
N ALA A 36 -1.47 -34.84 -0.11
CA ALA A 36 -2.56 -34.38 -0.94
C ALA A 36 -2.07 -33.07 -1.56
N VAL A 37 -1.98 -33.04 -2.88
CA VAL A 37 -1.80 -31.80 -3.63
C VAL A 37 -2.96 -30.95 -3.13
N ASN A 38 -2.66 -29.97 -2.27
CA ASN A 38 -3.66 -29.08 -1.74
C ASN A 38 -4.37 -28.47 -2.96
N ALA A 39 -5.64 -28.85 -3.14
CA ALA A 39 -6.43 -28.28 -4.20
C ALA A 39 -6.35 -26.77 -4.01
N SER A 40 -5.77 -26.05 -4.95
CA SER A 40 -5.62 -24.62 -4.88
C SER A 40 -7.00 -24.00 -4.64
N ASN A 41 -7.06 -23.03 -3.74
CA ASN A 41 -8.31 -22.33 -3.45
C ASN A 41 -8.95 -21.87 -4.77
N PRO A 42 -10.24 -22.14 -5.03
CA PRO A 42 -10.89 -21.82 -6.30
C PRO A 42 -10.78 -20.32 -6.65
N LEU A 43 -10.76 -19.44 -5.65
CA LEU A 43 -10.54 -18.01 -5.85
C LEU A 43 -9.13 -17.73 -6.39
N VAL A 44 -8.13 -18.44 -5.88
CA VAL A 44 -6.74 -18.31 -6.33
C VAL A 44 -6.58 -18.88 -7.75
N ALA A 45 -7.20 -20.00 -8.05
CA ALA A 45 -7.19 -20.58 -9.38
C ALA A 45 -7.80 -19.61 -10.42
N GLN A 46 -8.93 -18.99 -10.08
CA GLN A 46 -9.58 -17.98 -10.93
C GLN A 46 -8.71 -16.72 -11.06
N ALA A 47 -8.16 -16.20 -9.98
CA ALA A 47 -7.26 -15.05 -9.99
C ALA A 47 -6.00 -15.33 -10.82
N GLY A 48 -5.45 -16.54 -10.73
CA GLY A 48 -4.30 -16.98 -11.53
C GLY A 48 -4.58 -17.02 -13.03
N HIS A 49 -5.78 -17.46 -13.42
CA HIS A 49 -6.19 -17.40 -14.83
C HIS A 49 -6.26 -15.95 -15.33
N LEU A 50 -6.85 -15.05 -14.56
CA LEU A 50 -6.90 -13.63 -14.91
C LEU A 50 -5.51 -12.99 -14.95
N ALA A 51 -4.62 -13.35 -14.02
CA ALA A 51 -3.25 -12.83 -13.97
C ALA A 51 -2.42 -13.24 -15.21
N ARG A 52 -2.55 -14.47 -15.68
CA ARG A 52 -1.90 -14.94 -16.92
C ARG A 52 -2.35 -14.15 -18.16
N ASN A 53 -3.63 -13.81 -18.24
CA ASN A 53 -4.18 -13.06 -19.35
C ASN A 53 -3.89 -11.55 -19.27
N ASN A 54 -3.44 -11.05 -18.11
CA ASN A 54 -3.26 -9.62 -17.88
C ASN A 54 -2.21 -8.97 -18.77
N ALA A 55 -1.22 -9.73 -19.23
CA ALA A 55 -0.15 -9.23 -20.11
C ALA A 55 -0.69 -8.86 -21.50
N ASP A 56 -1.74 -9.53 -21.98
CA ASP A 56 -2.33 -9.35 -23.30
C ASP A 56 -3.38 -8.22 -23.31
N LEU A 57 -3.76 -7.70 -22.15
CA LEU A 57 -4.75 -6.65 -22.00
C LEU A 57 -4.10 -5.27 -21.94
N SER A 58 -4.84 -4.25 -22.35
CA SER A 58 -4.41 -2.85 -22.31
C SER A 58 -5.53 -1.91 -21.86
N GLY A 59 -5.18 -0.70 -21.44
CA GLY A 59 -6.11 0.36 -21.11
C GLY A 59 -7.16 -0.06 -20.07
N ALA A 60 -8.43 0.25 -20.33
CA ALA A 60 -9.54 -0.01 -19.41
C ALA A 60 -9.77 -1.52 -19.13
N GLN A 61 -9.53 -2.37 -20.12
CA GLN A 61 -9.70 -3.82 -19.98
C GLN A 61 -8.69 -4.38 -18.97
N ARG A 62 -7.43 -3.96 -19.06
CA ARG A 62 -6.39 -4.36 -18.11
C ARG A 62 -6.72 -3.88 -16.72
N THR A 63 -7.12 -2.63 -16.57
CA THR A 63 -7.50 -2.06 -15.27
C THR A 63 -8.65 -2.83 -14.61
N GLU A 64 -9.67 -3.20 -15.38
CA GLU A 64 -10.81 -3.97 -14.83
C GLU A 64 -10.39 -5.40 -14.47
N ASN A 65 -9.55 -6.03 -15.29
CA ASN A 65 -8.99 -7.36 -15.00
C ASN A 65 -8.17 -7.35 -13.69
N GLU A 66 -7.31 -6.34 -13.48
CA GLU A 66 -6.53 -6.16 -12.26
C GLU A 66 -7.43 -5.96 -11.03
N ARG A 67 -8.49 -5.15 -11.14
CA ARG A 67 -9.49 -5.00 -10.08
C ARG A 67 -10.19 -6.32 -9.74
N GLN A 68 -10.48 -7.14 -10.74
CA GLN A 68 -11.10 -8.43 -10.52
C GLN A 68 -10.17 -9.40 -9.80
N ILE A 69 -8.88 -9.43 -10.16
CA ILE A 69 -7.85 -10.20 -9.44
C ILE A 69 -7.81 -9.76 -7.97
N GLU A 70 -7.72 -8.45 -7.73
CA GLU A 70 -7.67 -7.89 -6.37
C GLU A 70 -8.93 -8.24 -5.56
N ARG A 71 -10.13 -8.17 -6.16
CA ARG A 71 -11.39 -8.58 -5.52
C ARG A 71 -11.39 -10.05 -5.10
N LEU A 72 -10.91 -10.95 -5.96
CA LEU A 72 -10.82 -12.37 -5.65
C LEU A 72 -9.85 -12.63 -4.48
N LEU A 73 -8.66 -12.04 -4.53
CA LEU A 73 -7.65 -12.18 -3.50
C LEU A 73 -8.06 -11.53 -2.17
N SER A 74 -8.84 -10.45 -2.22
CA SER A 74 -9.30 -9.76 -1.01
C SER A 74 -10.26 -10.62 -0.16
N GLN A 75 -10.91 -11.63 -0.73
CA GLN A 75 -11.80 -12.56 -0.04
C GLN A 75 -11.04 -13.58 0.81
N LEU A 76 -9.74 -13.80 0.55
CA LEU A 76 -8.92 -14.71 1.34
C LEU A 76 -8.60 -14.10 2.71
N ASP A 77 -8.61 -14.91 3.76
CA ASP A 77 -8.07 -14.52 5.05
C ASP A 77 -6.54 -14.40 5.00
N ASN A 78 -5.94 -13.86 6.06
CA ASN A 78 -4.52 -13.60 6.11
C ASN A 78 -3.68 -14.88 6.03
N ALA A 79 -4.14 -15.96 6.67
CA ALA A 79 -3.43 -17.23 6.67
C ALA A 79 -3.49 -17.93 5.32
N ALA A 80 -4.66 -17.90 4.66
CA ALA A 80 -4.83 -18.44 3.31
C ALA A 80 -3.97 -17.65 2.31
N LEU A 81 -3.99 -16.32 2.38
CA LEU A 81 -3.21 -15.48 1.48
C LEU A 81 -1.70 -15.71 1.64
N ALA A 82 -1.20 -15.87 2.88
CA ALA A 82 0.21 -16.14 3.13
C ALA A 82 0.63 -17.52 2.58
N ARG A 83 -0.17 -18.58 2.84
CA ARG A 83 0.10 -19.92 2.29
C ARG A 83 0.13 -19.95 0.77
N GLU A 84 -0.81 -19.26 0.12
CA GLU A 84 -0.84 -19.19 -1.34
C GLU A 84 0.39 -18.44 -1.88
N ALA A 85 0.82 -17.35 -1.23
CA ALA A 85 2.04 -16.64 -1.62
C ALA A 85 3.29 -17.51 -1.54
N GLU A 86 3.40 -18.36 -0.51
CA GLU A 86 4.51 -19.32 -0.36
C GLU A 86 4.48 -20.42 -1.42
N ALA A 87 3.29 -20.85 -1.84
CA ALA A 87 3.11 -21.92 -2.82
C ALA A 87 3.35 -21.49 -4.26
N LEU A 88 3.20 -20.20 -4.59
CA LEU A 88 3.38 -19.68 -5.95
C LEU A 88 4.86 -19.74 -6.37
N PRO A 89 5.18 -20.33 -7.53
CA PRO A 89 6.55 -20.38 -8.03
C PRO A 89 7.08 -18.99 -8.41
N VAL A 90 8.40 -18.88 -8.51
CA VAL A 90 9.07 -17.67 -9.02
C VAL A 90 8.65 -17.43 -10.47
N GLY A 91 8.25 -16.22 -10.79
CA GLY A 91 7.77 -15.82 -12.11
C GLY A 91 6.28 -16.06 -12.36
N ASP A 92 5.53 -16.57 -11.38
CA ASP A 92 4.08 -16.69 -11.52
C ASP A 92 3.43 -15.30 -11.58
N PRO A 93 2.64 -15.00 -12.64
CA PRO A 93 2.01 -13.68 -12.81
C PRO A 93 1.11 -13.26 -11.64
N LEU A 94 0.57 -14.22 -10.87
CA LEU A 94 -0.29 -13.93 -9.72
C LEU A 94 0.50 -13.47 -8.50
N TYR A 95 1.79 -13.86 -8.37
CA TYR A 95 2.56 -13.61 -7.15
C TYR A 95 2.62 -12.13 -6.75
N ASN A 96 2.85 -11.24 -7.71
CA ASN A 96 2.92 -9.81 -7.39
C ASN A 96 1.58 -9.25 -6.90
N PHE A 97 0.45 -9.76 -7.37
CA PHE A 97 -0.88 -9.39 -6.87
C PHE A 97 -1.11 -9.89 -5.43
N VAL A 98 -0.76 -11.15 -5.15
CA VAL A 98 -0.83 -11.72 -3.80
C VAL A 98 0.08 -10.96 -2.84
N GLY A 99 1.31 -10.68 -3.25
CA GLY A 99 2.29 -9.91 -2.48
C GLY A 99 1.81 -8.48 -2.17
N ARG A 100 1.18 -7.79 -3.13
CA ARG A 100 0.54 -6.48 -2.91
C ARG A 100 -0.53 -6.57 -1.82
N GLN A 101 -1.40 -7.59 -1.87
CA GLN A 101 -2.42 -7.80 -0.85
C GLN A 101 -1.83 -8.09 0.54
N LEU A 102 -0.76 -8.88 0.63
CA LEU A 102 -0.05 -9.12 1.89
C LEU A 102 0.48 -7.80 2.47
N MET A 103 1.19 -7.02 1.66
CA MET A 103 1.77 -5.75 2.11
C MET A 103 0.71 -4.72 2.53
N GLN A 104 -0.40 -4.63 1.81
CA GLN A 104 -1.52 -3.76 2.18
C GLN A 104 -2.10 -4.12 3.55
N ARG A 105 -2.03 -5.41 3.94
CA ARG A 105 -2.48 -5.91 5.25
C ARG A 105 -1.37 -5.89 6.31
N GLY A 106 -0.20 -5.33 6.02
CA GLY A 106 0.94 -5.31 6.93
C GLY A 106 1.62 -6.66 7.16
N LEU A 107 1.35 -7.65 6.29
CA LEU A 107 1.92 -8.99 6.37
C LEU A 107 3.26 -9.07 5.63
N PRO A 108 4.20 -9.91 6.08
CA PRO A 108 5.48 -10.07 5.41
C PRO A 108 5.33 -10.79 4.07
N LEU A 109 6.21 -10.44 3.12
CA LEU A 109 6.36 -11.20 1.88
C LEU A 109 7.26 -12.41 2.12
N PRO A 110 6.91 -13.61 1.61
CA PRO A 110 7.78 -14.78 1.70
C PRO A 110 9.06 -14.64 0.86
N ARG A 111 9.01 -13.87 -0.21
CA ARG A 111 10.14 -13.55 -1.09
C ARG A 111 9.96 -12.19 -1.77
N PRO A 112 11.01 -11.58 -2.38
CA PRO A 112 10.88 -10.36 -3.16
C PRO A 112 9.82 -10.47 -4.25
N PHE A 113 9.27 -9.33 -4.69
CA PHE A 113 8.42 -9.30 -5.87
C PHE A 113 9.18 -9.83 -7.09
N ASP A 114 8.46 -10.55 -7.94
CA ASP A 114 9.01 -10.98 -9.21
C ASP A 114 9.24 -9.75 -10.10
N GLN A 115 10.47 -9.62 -10.60
CA GLN A 115 10.76 -8.61 -11.60
C GLN A 115 10.12 -9.02 -12.91
N THR A 116 9.10 -8.28 -13.32
CA THR A 116 8.43 -8.51 -14.59
C THR A 116 9.06 -7.64 -15.68
N SER A 117 8.84 -7.99 -16.93
CA SER A 117 9.17 -7.12 -18.08
C SER A 117 8.37 -5.81 -18.05
N ASN A 118 7.24 -5.79 -17.33
CA ASN A 118 6.30 -4.68 -17.32
C ASN A 118 6.66 -3.57 -16.33
N TRP A 119 7.34 -3.89 -15.22
CA TRP A 119 7.82 -2.88 -14.30
C TRP A 119 9.13 -3.29 -13.65
N ARG A 120 10.09 -2.38 -13.68
CA ARG A 120 11.42 -2.56 -13.11
C ARG A 120 11.98 -1.19 -12.75
N TYR A 121 12.53 -1.02 -11.57
CA TYR A 121 13.24 0.20 -11.20
C TYR A 121 14.74 -0.03 -11.26
N GLN A 122 15.44 0.87 -11.94
CA GLN A 122 16.90 0.93 -11.96
C GLN A 122 17.34 2.39 -11.77
N ALA A 123 18.15 2.62 -10.75
CA ALA A 123 18.80 3.92 -10.60
C ALA A 123 19.85 4.12 -11.69
N SER A 124 20.15 5.38 -12.01
CA SER A 124 21.23 5.71 -12.94
C SER A 124 22.56 5.08 -12.48
N ALA A 125 23.27 4.44 -13.40
CA ALA A 125 24.60 3.86 -13.14
C ALA A 125 25.64 4.90 -12.72
N GLN A 126 25.41 6.17 -13.05
CA GLN A 126 26.31 7.29 -12.68
C GLN A 126 26.21 7.67 -11.20
N ARG A 127 25.14 7.26 -10.50
CA ARG A 127 25.01 7.52 -9.07
C ARG A 127 26.08 6.75 -8.30
N PRO A 128 26.77 7.36 -7.34
CA PRO A 128 27.68 6.67 -6.42
C PRO A 128 26.98 5.48 -5.73
N PRO A 129 27.73 4.50 -5.22
CA PRO A 129 27.18 3.38 -4.46
C PRO A 129 26.27 3.85 -3.33
N ALA A 130 25.30 2.99 -2.98
CA ALA A 130 24.45 3.24 -1.84
C ALA A 130 25.21 3.15 -0.52
N ASP A 131 24.83 3.94 0.47
CA ASP A 131 25.29 3.81 1.84
C ASP A 131 24.81 2.47 2.44
N SER A 132 25.34 2.09 3.59
CA SER A 132 25.02 0.80 4.25
C SER A 132 23.52 0.64 4.60
N ASP A 133 22.81 1.74 4.81
CA ASP A 133 21.36 1.77 5.04
C ASP A 133 20.52 1.80 3.76
N GLY A 134 21.17 1.82 2.58
CA GLY A 134 20.54 1.89 1.27
C GLY A 134 20.27 3.31 0.76
N TYR A 135 20.77 4.35 1.44
CA TYR A 135 20.66 5.72 0.99
C TYR A 135 21.46 5.93 -0.30
N ARG A 136 20.78 6.29 -1.37
CA ARG A 136 21.39 6.54 -2.70
C ARG A 136 20.60 7.62 -3.44
N PRO A 137 20.78 8.90 -3.07
CA PRO A 137 20.07 10.00 -3.71
C PRO A 137 20.50 10.18 -5.16
N PRO A 138 19.68 10.84 -6.00
CA PRO A 138 20.07 11.27 -7.34
C PRO A 138 21.27 12.23 -7.30
N LEU A 139 21.87 12.49 -8.44
CA LEU A 139 22.88 13.56 -8.61
C LEU A 139 22.20 14.90 -8.85
N LYS A 140 21.20 14.91 -9.75
CA LYS A 140 20.36 16.05 -10.08
C LYS A 140 18.89 15.69 -9.98
N LEU A 141 18.18 16.37 -9.12
CA LEU A 141 16.78 16.14 -8.82
C LEU A 141 15.91 17.23 -9.43
N ALA A 142 15.08 16.87 -10.41
CA ALA A 142 14.02 17.75 -10.87
C ALA A 142 12.77 17.59 -10.01
N VAL A 143 12.17 18.70 -9.57
CA VAL A 143 10.92 18.72 -8.81
C VAL A 143 9.86 19.44 -9.65
N LEU A 144 8.93 18.66 -10.18
CA LEU A 144 7.81 19.12 -11.00
C LEU A 144 6.59 19.34 -10.13
N LEU A 145 6.27 20.59 -9.83
CA LEU A 145 5.12 20.95 -9.01
C LEU A 145 4.35 22.10 -9.66
N PRO A 146 3.04 22.20 -9.44
CA PRO A 146 2.27 23.36 -9.83
C PRO A 146 2.60 24.54 -8.89
N LEU A 147 3.67 25.28 -9.21
CA LEU A 147 4.10 26.47 -8.43
C LEU A 147 3.19 27.67 -8.70
N SER A 148 2.45 27.64 -9.78
CA SER A 148 1.40 28.58 -10.16
C SER A 148 0.08 27.86 -10.47
N GLY A 149 -1.00 28.60 -10.71
CA GLY A 149 -2.31 28.03 -11.03
C GLY A 149 -3.10 27.56 -9.80
N SER A 150 -4.18 26.81 -10.05
CA SER A 150 -5.18 26.45 -9.02
C SER A 150 -4.64 25.46 -7.95
N LEU A 151 -3.64 24.67 -8.27
CA LEU A 151 -3.04 23.68 -7.37
C LEU A 151 -1.86 24.22 -6.56
N ALA A 152 -1.43 25.47 -6.77
CA ALA A 152 -0.26 26.06 -6.12
C ALA A 152 -0.37 26.03 -4.57
N THR A 153 -1.57 26.29 -4.04
CA THR A 153 -1.82 26.22 -2.59
C THR A 153 -1.59 24.82 -2.01
N ALA A 154 -1.94 23.76 -2.75
CA ALA A 154 -1.69 22.39 -2.32
C ALA A 154 -0.23 21.97 -2.54
N ALA A 155 0.44 22.52 -3.54
CA ALA A 155 1.83 22.23 -3.83
C ALA A 155 2.81 22.87 -2.83
N ALA A 156 2.49 24.01 -2.25
CA ALA A 156 3.36 24.72 -1.33
C ALA A 156 3.76 23.86 -0.10
N PRO A 157 2.84 23.20 0.64
CA PRO A 157 3.24 22.31 1.73
C PRO A 157 4.05 21.09 1.26
N VAL A 158 3.77 20.55 0.08
CA VAL A 158 4.54 19.44 -0.50
C VAL A 158 5.97 19.87 -0.78
N ARG A 159 6.17 21.04 -1.41
CA ARG A 159 7.49 21.63 -1.64
C ARG A 159 8.24 21.84 -0.32
N ASP A 160 7.59 22.44 0.66
CA ASP A 160 8.22 22.79 1.93
C ASP A 160 8.59 21.54 2.74
N GLY A 161 7.77 20.49 2.69
CA GLY A 161 8.10 19.19 3.28
C GLY A 161 9.29 18.50 2.61
N LEU A 162 9.35 18.52 1.28
CA LEU A 162 10.47 18.00 0.50
C LEU A 162 11.75 18.75 0.85
N LEU A 163 11.69 20.08 0.93
CA LEU A 163 12.84 20.93 1.32
C LEU A 163 13.24 20.70 2.78
N ALA A 164 12.30 20.45 3.69
CA ALA A 164 12.63 20.10 5.07
C ALA A 164 13.47 18.81 5.15
N GLY A 165 13.10 17.79 4.35
CA GLY A 165 13.93 16.59 4.23
C GLY A 165 15.29 16.85 3.60
N TYR A 166 15.32 17.61 2.52
CA TYR A 166 16.52 17.96 1.81
C TYR A 166 17.52 18.75 2.69
N TYR A 167 17.08 19.77 3.41
CA TYR A 167 17.95 20.57 4.27
C TYR A 167 18.27 19.88 5.61
N GLY A 168 17.41 18.97 6.07
CA GLY A 168 17.67 18.14 7.24
C GLY A 168 18.67 17.02 7.02
N GLU A 169 18.95 16.66 5.75
CA GLU A 169 19.94 15.64 5.40
C GLU A 169 21.36 16.19 5.48
N THR A 170 22.22 15.49 6.20
CA THR A 170 23.64 15.87 6.40
C THR A 170 24.60 15.15 5.47
N ARG A 171 24.13 14.07 4.82
CA ARG A 171 24.90 13.31 3.83
C ARG A 171 24.86 13.98 2.47
N ARG A 172 25.35 13.28 1.45
CA ARG A 172 25.31 13.78 0.07
C ARG A 172 23.86 14.10 -0.36
N ARG A 173 23.67 15.27 -0.92
CA ARG A 173 22.41 15.75 -1.47
C ARG A 173 22.55 16.02 -2.97
N PRO A 174 21.48 15.87 -3.77
CA PRO A 174 21.48 16.25 -5.18
C PRO A 174 21.52 17.77 -5.36
N GLU A 175 21.90 18.20 -6.54
CA GLU A 175 21.43 19.49 -7.05
C GLU A 175 19.92 19.39 -7.26
N ILE A 176 19.15 20.39 -6.77
CA ILE A 176 17.69 20.38 -6.87
C ILE A 176 17.20 21.56 -7.72
N ILE A 177 16.35 21.27 -8.70
CA ILE A 177 15.76 22.27 -9.59
C ILE A 177 14.24 22.10 -9.61
N PHE A 178 13.55 23.22 -9.42
CA PHE A 178 12.08 23.25 -9.48
C PHE A 178 11.60 23.69 -10.85
N TYR A 179 10.60 22.95 -11.38
CA TYR A 179 9.92 23.23 -12.63
C TYR A 179 8.44 23.42 -12.37
N ASP A 180 7.90 24.56 -12.83
CA ASP A 180 6.48 24.85 -12.70
C ASP A 180 5.68 24.10 -13.76
N THR A 181 4.75 23.25 -13.35
CA THR A 181 3.82 22.53 -14.23
C THR A 181 2.57 23.33 -14.55
N ASN A 182 2.36 24.44 -13.85
CA ASN A 182 1.13 25.26 -13.90
C ASN A 182 -0.15 24.43 -13.65
N GLY A 183 -0.02 23.22 -13.05
CA GLY A 183 -1.14 22.31 -12.78
C GLY A 183 -1.82 21.77 -14.05
N THR A 184 -1.12 21.69 -15.16
CA THR A 184 -1.67 21.24 -16.44
C THR A 184 -0.89 20.10 -17.07
N ALA A 185 -1.56 19.25 -17.84
CA ALA A 185 -0.93 18.16 -18.57
C ALA A 185 0.16 18.68 -19.52
N GLY A 186 -0.13 19.73 -20.30
CA GLY A 186 0.84 20.32 -21.22
C GLY A 186 2.05 20.94 -20.53
N GLY A 187 1.82 21.67 -19.42
CA GLY A 187 2.90 22.21 -18.59
C GLY A 187 3.80 21.15 -17.99
N THR A 188 3.20 20.03 -17.54
CA THR A 188 3.94 18.87 -17.01
C THR A 188 4.84 18.23 -18.07
N LEU A 189 4.31 17.98 -19.27
CA LEU A 189 5.09 17.39 -20.36
C LEU A 189 6.27 18.29 -20.74
N ALA A 190 6.04 19.60 -20.89
CA ALA A 190 7.10 20.56 -21.19
C ALA A 190 8.15 20.64 -20.05
N ALA A 191 7.70 20.66 -18.79
CA ALA A 191 8.58 20.66 -17.62
C ALA A 191 9.46 19.39 -17.54
N TYR A 192 8.86 18.22 -17.83
CA TYR A 192 9.60 16.96 -17.86
C TYR A 192 10.65 16.93 -18.98
N ASP A 193 10.26 17.30 -20.19
CA ASP A 193 11.16 17.31 -21.35
C ASP A 193 12.34 18.28 -21.12
N LYS A 194 12.07 19.44 -20.52
CA LYS A 194 13.11 20.40 -20.10
C LYS A 194 14.02 19.80 -19.04
N ALA A 195 13.47 19.20 -18.00
CA ALA A 195 14.25 18.56 -16.95
C ALA A 195 15.15 17.43 -17.47
N ALA A 196 14.66 16.63 -18.41
CA ALA A 196 15.43 15.59 -19.05
C ALA A 196 16.57 16.16 -19.91
N ALA A 197 16.29 17.21 -20.70
CA ALA A 197 17.29 17.89 -21.54
C ALA A 197 18.39 18.56 -20.71
N GLU A 198 18.10 19.06 -19.52
CA GLU A 198 19.05 19.66 -18.57
C GLU A 198 19.88 18.64 -17.78
N GLY A 199 19.70 17.35 -18.03
CA GLY A 199 20.50 16.26 -17.47
C GLY A 199 20.15 15.90 -16.03
N ASN A 200 18.90 16.14 -15.60
CA ASN A 200 18.43 15.59 -14.35
C ASN A 200 18.36 14.05 -14.44
N ASP A 201 18.73 13.33 -13.37
CA ASP A 201 18.76 11.88 -13.33
C ASP A 201 17.61 11.28 -12.52
N PHE A 202 16.72 12.12 -11.97
CA PHE A 202 15.49 11.75 -11.29
C PHE A 202 14.49 12.89 -11.25
N VAL A 203 13.20 12.54 -11.33
CA VAL A 203 12.08 13.48 -11.26
C VAL A 203 11.18 13.13 -10.09
N VAL A 204 10.83 14.11 -9.26
CA VAL A 204 9.76 14.05 -8.26
C VAL A 204 8.60 14.92 -8.72
N GLY A 205 7.41 14.40 -8.70
CA GLY A 205 6.22 15.00 -9.30
C GLY A 205 5.84 14.32 -10.63
N PRO A 206 4.78 14.76 -11.28
CA PRO A 206 3.88 15.87 -10.91
C PRO A 206 2.91 15.52 -9.78
N LEU A 207 2.12 16.53 -9.33
CA LEU A 207 1.19 16.39 -8.21
C LEU A 207 -0.26 16.13 -8.66
N GLY A 208 -0.68 16.67 -9.77
CA GLY A 208 -2.06 16.54 -10.27
C GLY A 208 -2.31 15.19 -10.93
N ARG A 209 -3.52 14.65 -10.77
CA ARG A 209 -3.89 13.34 -11.32
C ARG A 209 -3.84 13.31 -12.84
N ASP A 210 -4.34 14.36 -13.49
CA ASP A 210 -4.33 14.47 -14.96
C ASP A 210 -2.90 14.69 -15.49
N GLU A 211 -2.08 15.41 -14.72
CA GLU A 211 -0.66 15.60 -14.98
C GLU A 211 0.09 14.25 -14.98
N VAL A 212 -0.15 13.41 -13.97
CA VAL A 212 0.43 12.06 -13.88
C VAL A 212 -0.05 11.19 -15.04
N SER A 213 -1.35 11.24 -15.36
CA SER A 213 -1.92 10.48 -16.48
C SER A 213 -1.28 10.85 -17.82
N ALA A 214 -1.06 12.15 -18.06
CA ALA A 214 -0.41 12.64 -19.26
C ALA A 214 1.07 12.21 -19.32
N LEU A 215 1.79 12.32 -18.20
CA LEU A 215 3.20 11.94 -18.15
C LEU A 215 3.39 10.44 -18.36
N PHE A 216 2.60 9.59 -17.68
CA PHE A 216 2.69 8.13 -17.82
C PHE A 216 2.16 7.62 -19.17
N GLY A 217 1.44 8.45 -19.93
CA GLY A 217 1.02 8.17 -21.28
C GLY A 217 2.07 8.49 -22.35
N LYS A 218 3.26 9.01 -22.00
CA LYS A 218 4.36 9.21 -22.96
C LYS A 218 4.93 7.86 -23.40
N ASP A 219 5.33 7.77 -24.67
CA ASP A 219 5.95 6.56 -25.24
C ASP A 219 7.26 6.18 -24.53
N ALA A 220 8.01 7.16 -24.05
CA ALA A 220 9.27 6.94 -23.33
C ALA A 220 9.49 7.97 -22.23
N LEU A 221 10.01 7.49 -21.10
CA LEU A 221 10.44 8.31 -19.96
C LEU A 221 11.91 8.01 -19.68
N PRO A 222 12.85 8.72 -20.35
CA PRO A 222 14.28 8.47 -20.19
C PRO A 222 14.81 8.77 -18.78
N VAL A 223 14.11 9.62 -18.02
CA VAL A 223 14.45 9.94 -16.62
C VAL A 223 13.41 9.30 -15.71
N PRO A 224 13.82 8.51 -14.71
CA PRO A 224 12.91 7.90 -13.73
C PRO A 224 12.07 8.94 -12.99
N VAL A 225 10.82 8.58 -12.70
CA VAL A 225 9.82 9.48 -12.08
C VAL A 225 9.25 8.87 -10.79
N LEU A 226 9.19 9.67 -9.75
CA LEU A 226 8.34 9.47 -8.58
C LEU A 226 7.14 10.43 -8.70
N ALA A 227 6.06 9.98 -9.31
CA ALA A 227 4.84 10.77 -9.40
C ALA A 227 4.16 10.90 -8.03
N LEU A 228 3.65 12.09 -7.72
CA LEU A 228 3.02 12.41 -6.43
C LEU A 228 1.49 12.23 -6.46
N ASN A 229 1.02 11.39 -7.35
CA ASN A 229 -0.38 10.96 -7.44
C ASN A 229 -0.47 9.64 -8.24
N ARG A 230 -1.67 9.08 -8.29
CA ARG A 230 -2.03 8.00 -9.21
C ARG A 230 -2.73 8.60 -10.43
N GLY A 231 -2.25 8.25 -11.62
CA GLY A 231 -2.92 8.54 -12.89
C GLY A 231 -3.99 7.49 -13.22
N ASN A 232 -4.54 7.63 -14.44
CA ASN A 232 -5.42 6.62 -15.03
C ASN A 232 -4.62 5.50 -15.74
N VAL A 233 -3.30 5.67 -15.85
CA VAL A 233 -2.36 4.73 -16.44
C VAL A 233 -1.44 4.21 -15.34
N ALA A 234 -1.15 2.91 -15.38
CA ALA A 234 -0.20 2.29 -14.44
C ALA A 234 1.21 2.90 -14.63
N PRO A 235 2.03 2.94 -13.56
CA PRO A 235 3.40 3.42 -13.68
C PRO A 235 4.19 2.66 -14.75
N PRO A 236 4.76 3.31 -15.75
CA PRO A 236 5.69 2.69 -16.69
C PRO A 236 6.95 2.17 -15.96
N SER A 237 7.68 1.25 -16.62
CA SER A 237 8.96 0.78 -16.09
C SER A 237 9.90 1.94 -15.79
N GLY A 238 10.55 1.90 -14.64
CA GLY A 238 11.43 2.99 -14.16
C GLY A 238 10.70 4.10 -13.41
N THR A 239 9.37 4.08 -13.37
CA THR A 239 8.58 5.09 -12.67
C THR A 239 7.84 4.50 -11.47
N VAL A 240 7.51 5.36 -10.51
CA VAL A 240 6.78 4.99 -9.30
C VAL A 240 5.69 6.01 -9.02
N SER A 241 4.56 5.59 -8.47
CA SER A 241 3.51 6.47 -7.99
C SER A 241 3.40 6.44 -6.47
N PHE A 242 3.34 7.60 -5.85
CA PHE A 242 3.07 7.81 -4.43
C PHE A 242 1.88 8.74 -4.26
N SER A 243 0.91 8.37 -3.43
CA SER A 243 -0.31 9.17 -3.29
C SER A 243 -0.93 9.03 -1.91
N LEU A 244 -1.74 10.01 -1.52
CA LEU A 244 -2.59 10.01 -0.35
C LEU A 244 -4.05 9.92 -0.80
N THR A 245 -4.53 8.72 -1.11
CA THR A 245 -5.88 8.54 -1.65
C THR A 245 -6.91 8.31 -0.56
N PRO A 246 -8.14 8.81 -0.73
CA PRO A 246 -9.25 8.49 0.17
C PRO A 246 -9.57 7.00 0.23
N GLU A 247 -9.37 6.27 -0.87
CA GLU A 247 -9.56 4.83 -0.93
C GLU A 247 -8.66 4.09 0.03
N ASP A 248 -7.39 4.49 0.16
CA ASP A 248 -6.45 3.87 1.09
C ASP A 248 -6.94 4.02 2.54
N GLU A 249 -7.59 5.14 2.88
CA GLU A 249 -8.20 5.34 4.20
C GLU A 249 -9.45 4.50 4.42
N GLY A 250 -10.28 4.35 3.38
CA GLY A 250 -11.45 3.46 3.42
C GLY A 250 -11.06 2.00 3.63
N VAL A 251 -10.01 1.53 2.94
CA VAL A 251 -9.46 0.18 3.13
C VAL A 251 -8.87 0.02 4.53
N ALA A 252 -8.07 0.97 5.00
CA ALA A 252 -7.48 0.94 6.34
C ALA A 252 -8.57 0.90 7.44
N ALA A 253 -9.65 1.69 7.28
CA ALA A 253 -10.78 1.69 8.19
C ALA A 253 -11.53 0.35 8.18
N ALA A 254 -11.72 -0.26 7.02
CA ALA A 254 -12.34 -1.58 6.90
C ALA A 254 -11.51 -2.66 7.60
N ASP A 255 -10.20 -2.69 7.38
CA ASP A 255 -9.31 -3.66 8.02
C ASP A 255 -9.29 -3.46 9.56
N TYR A 256 -9.25 -2.22 10.04
CA TYR A 256 -9.36 -1.90 11.46
C TYR A 256 -10.66 -2.43 12.09
N LEU A 257 -11.78 -2.32 11.39
CA LEU A 257 -13.09 -2.80 11.84
C LEU A 257 -13.18 -4.34 11.80
N LEU A 258 -12.65 -4.96 10.74
CA LEU A 258 -12.63 -6.43 10.60
C LEU A 258 -11.79 -7.12 11.70
N GLU A 259 -10.65 -6.55 12.07
CA GLU A 259 -9.84 -7.03 13.19
C GLU A 259 -10.62 -7.02 14.52
N ARG A 260 -11.58 -6.10 14.66
CA ARG A 260 -12.48 -5.97 15.83
C ARG A 260 -13.80 -6.70 15.67
N LYS A 261 -13.92 -7.53 14.61
CA LYS A 261 -15.11 -8.34 14.31
C LYS A 261 -16.38 -7.51 14.12
N ALA A 262 -16.25 -6.25 13.68
CA ALA A 262 -17.38 -5.41 13.30
C ALA A 262 -17.81 -5.79 11.87
N LEU A 263 -18.93 -6.51 11.76
CA LEU A 263 -19.40 -7.03 10.48
C LEU A 263 -20.52 -6.20 9.87
N ARG A 264 -21.18 -5.35 10.64
CA ARG A 264 -22.32 -4.52 10.22
C ARG A 264 -22.00 -3.04 10.53
N VAL A 265 -21.66 -2.28 9.51
CA VAL A 265 -21.13 -0.92 9.64
C VAL A 265 -22.13 0.09 9.07
N LEU A 266 -22.50 1.09 9.86
CA LEU A 266 -23.18 2.28 9.37
C LEU A 266 -22.16 3.29 8.83
N ALA A 267 -22.24 3.67 7.56
CA ALA A 267 -21.36 4.70 6.98
C ALA A 267 -22.08 6.06 6.93
N ILE A 268 -21.41 7.10 7.40
CA ILE A 268 -21.92 8.49 7.39
C ILE A 268 -20.95 9.38 6.61
N GLY A 269 -21.48 10.09 5.59
CA GLY A 269 -20.69 10.96 4.74
C GLY A 269 -21.22 10.98 3.31
N GLY A 270 -20.36 11.35 2.36
CA GLY A 270 -20.69 11.37 0.94
C GLY A 270 -20.98 12.79 0.38
N GLY A 271 -20.70 13.82 1.19
CA GLY A 271 -20.89 15.22 0.79
C GLY A 271 -19.88 15.69 -0.28
N ASP A 272 -18.68 15.11 -0.29
CA ASP A 272 -17.68 15.39 -1.31
C ASP A 272 -17.16 14.12 -2.00
N ASP A 273 -16.35 14.28 -3.05
CA ASP A 273 -15.81 13.17 -3.82
C ASP A 273 -14.89 12.27 -2.98
N SER A 274 -14.06 12.85 -2.14
CA SER A 274 -13.15 12.09 -1.27
C SER A 274 -13.91 11.22 -0.28
N GLN A 275 -14.99 11.74 0.30
CA GLN A 275 -15.85 10.96 1.20
C GLN A 275 -16.53 9.79 0.49
N ARG A 276 -17.08 10.03 -0.72
CA ARG A 276 -17.70 8.97 -1.53
C ARG A 276 -16.71 7.87 -1.88
N ARG A 277 -15.50 8.22 -2.27
CA ARG A 277 -14.43 7.30 -2.64
C ARG A 277 -13.97 6.47 -1.43
N ALA A 278 -13.80 7.09 -0.27
CA ALA A 278 -13.47 6.37 0.97
C ALA A 278 -14.57 5.37 1.37
N ILE A 279 -15.85 5.79 1.31
CA ILE A 279 -17.00 4.91 1.61
C ILE A 279 -17.09 3.75 0.61
N ALA A 280 -16.86 4.01 -0.68
CA ALA A 280 -16.88 2.97 -1.71
C ALA A 280 -15.80 1.91 -1.46
N ALA A 281 -14.57 2.33 -1.15
CA ALA A 281 -13.45 1.44 -0.84
C ALA A 281 -13.69 0.64 0.47
N LEU A 282 -14.21 1.28 1.51
CA LEU A 282 -14.61 0.60 2.74
C LEU A 282 -15.67 -0.47 2.45
N LYS A 283 -16.72 -0.13 1.69
CA LYS A 283 -17.83 -1.05 1.34
C LYS A 283 -17.31 -2.26 0.56
N GLU A 284 -16.46 -2.03 -0.43
CA GLU A 284 -15.86 -3.10 -1.23
C GLU A 284 -14.99 -4.02 -0.35
N ARG A 285 -14.14 -3.44 0.50
CA ARG A 285 -13.26 -4.20 1.40
C ARG A 285 -14.01 -5.01 2.43
N LEU A 286 -15.04 -4.45 3.07
CA LEU A 286 -15.90 -5.16 4.02
C LEU A 286 -16.65 -6.30 3.32
N GLY A 287 -17.26 -6.03 2.16
CA GLY A 287 -18.01 -7.03 1.39
C GLY A 287 -17.15 -8.22 0.97
N ALA A 288 -15.92 -7.98 0.56
CA ALA A 288 -14.96 -9.03 0.21
C ALA A 288 -14.61 -9.97 1.39
N ARG A 289 -14.82 -9.52 2.64
CA ARG A 289 -14.49 -10.24 3.87
C ARG A 289 -15.73 -10.69 4.66
N GLY A 290 -16.90 -10.72 4.02
CA GLY A 290 -18.15 -11.21 4.62
C GLY A 290 -18.80 -10.23 5.60
N ALA A 291 -18.35 -8.97 5.63
CA ALA A 291 -18.98 -7.89 6.37
C ALA A 291 -19.73 -6.96 5.40
N GLN A 292 -20.53 -6.04 5.92
CA GLN A 292 -21.33 -5.16 5.07
C GLN A 292 -21.46 -3.75 5.64
N VAL A 293 -21.60 -2.78 4.75
CA VAL A 293 -22.15 -1.46 5.09
C VAL A 293 -23.66 -1.59 5.04
N THR A 294 -24.32 -1.46 6.19
CA THR A 294 -25.78 -1.61 6.31
C THR A 294 -26.52 -0.47 5.62
N ASP A 295 -25.98 0.73 5.75
CA ASP A 295 -26.49 1.94 5.13
C ASP A 295 -25.37 2.95 4.88
N THR A 296 -25.60 3.82 3.90
CA THR A 296 -24.78 5.00 3.66
C THR A 296 -25.70 6.22 3.76
N ILE A 297 -25.44 7.08 4.74
CA ILE A 297 -26.27 8.25 5.02
C ILE A 297 -25.45 9.53 5.00
N GLY A 298 -26.12 10.66 4.70
CA GLY A 298 -25.48 11.97 4.71
C GLY A 298 -25.26 12.52 6.12
N GLU A 299 -24.25 13.38 6.27
CA GLU A 299 -23.94 14.07 7.55
C GLU A 299 -25.09 14.95 8.07
N GLY A 300 -25.97 15.40 7.18
CA GLY A 300 -27.17 16.20 7.51
C GLY A 300 -28.37 15.39 8.03
N THR A 301 -28.31 14.06 8.05
CA THR A 301 -29.44 13.22 8.51
C THR A 301 -29.84 13.58 9.93
N ALA A 302 -31.13 13.90 10.09
CA ALA A 302 -31.64 14.43 11.36
C ALA A 302 -31.86 13.32 12.40
N ASP A 303 -32.49 12.21 11.98
CA ASP A 303 -32.81 11.06 12.81
C ASP A 303 -32.03 9.83 12.36
N LEU A 304 -31.28 9.23 13.28
CA LEU A 304 -30.47 8.03 13.05
C LEU A 304 -31.11 6.76 13.61
N ALA A 305 -32.17 6.87 14.39
CA ALA A 305 -32.83 5.73 15.01
C ALA A 305 -33.33 4.66 14.02
N PRO A 306 -33.89 5.00 12.82
CA PRO A 306 -34.31 4.01 11.84
C PRO A 306 -33.18 3.14 11.32
N PHE A 307 -31.95 3.65 11.27
CA PHE A 307 -30.78 2.91 10.81
C PHE A 307 -30.19 2.05 11.93
N ALA A 308 -30.23 2.54 13.17
CA ALA A 308 -29.73 1.82 14.35
C ALA A 308 -30.61 0.63 14.73
N SER A 309 -31.93 0.71 14.50
CA SER A 309 -32.90 -0.32 14.87
C SER A 309 -33.13 -1.39 13.83
N LYS A 310 -32.39 -1.42 12.73
CA LYS A 310 -32.50 -2.47 11.71
C LYS A 310 -32.16 -3.84 12.28
N GLU A 311 -32.84 -4.85 11.74
CA GLU A 311 -32.60 -6.25 12.09
C GLU A 311 -31.11 -6.62 11.97
N GLY A 312 -30.58 -7.26 13.00
CA GLY A 312 -29.17 -7.59 13.15
C GLY A 312 -28.30 -6.45 13.69
N GLY A 313 -28.85 -5.25 13.88
CA GLY A 313 -28.17 -4.13 14.54
C GLY A 313 -26.99 -3.55 13.77
N ILE A 314 -26.23 -2.67 14.44
CA ILE A 314 -25.01 -2.03 13.97
C ILE A 314 -23.87 -2.40 14.94
N ASP A 315 -22.74 -2.84 14.40
CA ASP A 315 -21.54 -3.17 15.19
C ASP A 315 -20.59 -1.98 15.34
N ALA A 316 -20.52 -1.12 14.30
CA ALA A 316 -19.64 0.03 14.29
C ALA A 316 -20.15 1.13 13.35
N VAL A 317 -19.60 2.33 13.52
CA VAL A 317 -19.90 3.51 12.67
C VAL A 317 -18.62 3.98 11.98
N PHE A 318 -18.70 4.17 10.66
CA PHE A 318 -17.65 4.81 9.86
C PHE A 318 -18.05 6.23 9.52
N LEU A 319 -17.17 7.20 9.79
CA LEU A 319 -17.38 8.62 9.62
C LEU A 319 -16.47 9.18 8.53
N ALA A 320 -16.96 9.32 7.31
CA ALA A 320 -16.26 10.03 6.24
C ALA A 320 -16.76 11.49 6.24
N VAL A 321 -16.42 12.24 7.27
CA VAL A 321 -16.88 13.62 7.49
C VAL A 321 -15.77 14.49 8.10
N LYS A 322 -15.90 15.80 7.97
CA LYS A 322 -15.03 16.77 8.67
C LYS A 322 -15.33 16.78 10.17
N GLY A 323 -14.33 17.08 11.00
CA GLY A 323 -14.49 17.16 12.45
C GLY A 323 -15.56 18.17 12.88
N SER A 324 -15.68 19.27 12.15
CA SER A 324 -16.76 20.26 12.40
C SER A 324 -18.17 19.65 12.23
N ALA A 325 -18.37 18.77 11.27
CA ALA A 325 -19.65 18.07 11.08
C ALA A 325 -19.81 16.92 12.09
N ALA A 326 -18.73 16.20 12.40
CA ALA A 326 -18.73 15.11 13.36
C ALA A 326 -19.21 15.54 14.75
N ARG A 327 -18.87 16.76 15.19
CA ARG A 327 -19.37 17.32 16.49
C ARG A 327 -20.89 17.31 16.59
N GLY A 328 -21.60 17.57 15.50
CA GLY A 328 -23.05 17.52 15.47
C GLY A 328 -23.64 16.13 15.30
N LEU A 329 -22.85 15.18 14.77
CA LEU A 329 -23.29 13.80 14.55
C LEU A 329 -23.18 12.93 15.81
N ILE A 330 -22.15 13.13 16.64
CA ILE A 330 -21.92 12.28 17.82
C ILE A 330 -23.10 12.29 18.81
N PRO A 331 -23.71 13.46 19.16
CA PRO A 331 -24.91 13.46 19.99
C PRO A 331 -26.09 12.74 19.34
N LYS A 332 -26.26 12.81 18.02
CA LYS A 332 -27.33 12.10 17.30
C LYS A 332 -27.11 10.57 17.34
N LEU A 333 -25.85 10.11 17.20
CA LEU A 333 -25.52 8.71 17.38
C LEU A 333 -25.86 8.20 18.78
N ALA A 334 -25.59 9.02 19.81
CA ALA A 334 -25.93 8.68 21.18
C ALA A 334 -27.46 8.57 21.38
N LEU A 335 -28.24 9.51 20.84
CA LEU A 335 -29.70 9.48 20.87
C LEU A 335 -30.28 8.26 20.13
N ALA A 336 -29.63 7.79 19.07
CA ALA A 336 -29.99 6.60 18.32
C ALA A 336 -29.54 5.27 18.98
N GLY A 337 -28.95 5.30 20.20
CA GLY A 337 -28.49 4.10 20.90
C GLY A 337 -27.14 3.55 20.37
N LEU A 338 -26.37 4.35 19.65
CA LEU A 338 -25.08 3.96 19.08
C LEU A 338 -23.87 4.56 19.84
N ALA A 339 -24.08 5.04 21.08
CA ALA A 339 -23.04 5.70 21.88
C ALA A 339 -21.83 4.80 22.12
N ASP A 340 -22.07 3.52 22.43
CA ASP A 340 -21.04 2.53 22.81
C ASP A 340 -20.41 1.81 21.61
N LYS A 341 -20.88 2.10 20.39
CA LYS A 341 -20.36 1.44 19.20
C LYS A 341 -19.00 2.02 18.81
N PRO A 342 -18.03 1.17 18.42
CA PRO A 342 -16.76 1.63 17.87
C PRO A 342 -16.99 2.60 16.71
N ARG A 343 -16.22 3.69 16.73
CA ARG A 343 -16.28 4.73 15.71
C ARG A 343 -14.92 4.87 15.05
N VAL A 344 -14.93 4.79 13.73
CA VAL A 344 -13.74 4.97 12.90
C VAL A 344 -14.02 6.06 11.88
N ALA A 345 -13.07 6.94 11.65
CA ALA A 345 -13.22 8.05 10.69
C ALA A 345 -12.07 8.05 9.66
N THR A 346 -12.23 8.87 8.62
CA THR A 346 -11.12 9.28 7.75
C THR A 346 -10.30 10.40 8.43
N SER A 347 -9.10 10.67 7.91
CA SER A 347 -8.25 11.80 8.38
C SER A 347 -8.93 13.17 8.21
N GLN A 348 -10.00 13.28 7.42
CA GLN A 348 -10.83 14.49 7.33
C GLN A 348 -11.42 14.91 8.69
N LEU A 349 -11.48 13.99 9.65
CA LEU A 349 -11.90 14.28 11.02
C LEU A 349 -11.09 15.41 11.67
N LEU A 350 -9.83 15.61 11.26
CA LEU A 350 -8.99 16.72 11.75
C LEU A 350 -9.40 18.09 11.20
N SER A 351 -10.20 18.15 10.14
CA SER A 351 -10.62 19.41 9.52
C SER A 351 -11.65 20.13 10.38
N GLY A 352 -11.33 21.38 10.74
CA GLY A 352 -12.20 22.23 11.58
C GLY A 352 -12.12 21.91 13.07
N THR A 353 -11.11 21.14 13.51
CA THR A 353 -10.78 20.88 14.92
C THR A 353 -9.68 21.85 15.43
N GLY A 354 -9.21 21.65 16.65
CA GLY A 354 -8.17 22.47 17.28
C GLY A 354 -8.72 23.36 18.42
N LYS A 355 -9.97 23.11 18.84
CA LYS A 355 -10.59 23.71 20.02
C LYS A 355 -10.94 22.59 21.01
N PRO A 356 -10.04 22.24 21.95
CA PRO A 356 -10.18 21.06 22.79
C PRO A 356 -11.53 20.97 23.51
N GLU A 357 -12.08 22.09 23.97
CA GLU A 357 -13.38 22.11 24.67
C GLU A 357 -14.53 21.65 23.75
N GLN A 358 -14.47 21.98 22.48
CA GLN A 358 -15.47 21.59 21.49
C GLN A 358 -15.20 20.20 20.93
N ASP A 359 -13.94 19.81 20.86
CA ASP A 359 -13.48 18.57 20.24
C ASP A 359 -13.59 17.35 21.19
N ARG A 360 -13.85 17.54 22.50
CA ARG A 360 -14.08 16.45 23.47
C ARG A 360 -15.19 15.48 23.04
N VAL A 361 -16.18 15.97 22.30
CA VAL A 361 -17.24 15.10 21.77
C VAL A 361 -16.72 14.06 20.78
N LEU A 362 -15.54 14.28 20.19
CA LEU A 362 -14.87 13.38 19.27
C LEU A 362 -14.02 12.30 19.98
N ASP A 363 -13.90 12.34 21.31
CA ASP A 363 -13.07 11.42 22.08
C ASP A 363 -13.44 9.95 21.77
N GLY A 364 -12.41 9.13 21.61
CA GLY A 364 -12.54 7.70 21.30
C GLY A 364 -12.79 7.36 19.82
N ILE A 365 -12.91 8.36 18.93
CA ILE A 365 -12.98 8.07 17.48
C ILE A 365 -11.58 7.77 16.97
N ALA A 366 -11.39 6.57 16.38
CA ALA A 366 -10.13 6.18 15.76
C ALA A 366 -10.08 6.69 14.31
N PHE A 367 -8.90 7.09 13.84
CA PHE A 367 -8.69 7.51 12.45
C PHE A 367 -7.25 7.33 12.01
N PRO A 368 -7.00 7.07 10.69
CA PRO A 368 -5.65 7.02 10.14
C PRO A 368 -5.02 8.42 10.17
N SER A 369 -3.76 8.49 10.57
CA SER A 369 -3.01 9.73 10.75
C SER A 369 -1.59 9.61 10.20
N GLU A 370 -0.90 10.73 10.09
CA GLU A 370 0.50 10.78 9.73
C GLU A 370 1.37 10.48 10.96
N SER A 371 2.40 9.64 10.80
CA SER A 371 3.33 9.29 11.87
C SER A 371 4.00 10.53 12.49
N TRP A 372 4.30 11.52 11.66
CA TRP A 372 4.94 12.75 12.11
C TRP A 372 4.08 13.60 13.05
N THR A 373 2.80 13.77 12.71
CA THR A 373 1.88 14.55 13.54
C THR A 373 1.41 13.81 14.78
N SER A 374 1.44 12.46 14.76
CA SER A 374 0.99 11.61 15.88
C SER A 374 2.09 11.39 16.92
N GLY A 375 3.28 10.92 16.48
CA GLY A 375 4.34 10.48 17.40
C GLY A 375 5.71 11.05 17.08
N GLY A 376 5.82 11.82 15.98
CA GLY A 376 7.10 12.28 15.44
C GLY A 376 7.80 11.20 14.62
N VAL A 377 8.78 11.64 13.81
CA VAL A 377 9.62 10.75 13.00
C VAL A 377 11.07 11.22 13.08
N ARG A 378 11.98 10.27 12.92
CA ARG A 378 13.40 10.58 12.87
C ARG A 378 13.72 11.45 11.64
N GLY A 379 14.49 12.51 11.83
CA GLY A 379 14.91 13.41 10.74
C GLY A 379 13.99 14.63 10.53
N LEU A 380 12.84 14.69 11.22
CA LEU A 380 12.00 15.89 11.28
C LEU A 380 11.88 16.39 12.72
N PRO A 381 11.95 17.72 12.95
CA PRO A 381 11.57 18.29 14.24
C PRO A 381 10.11 17.98 14.58
N PRO A 382 9.73 18.02 15.86
CA PRO A 382 8.34 17.81 16.28
C PRO A 382 7.35 18.73 15.55
N ALA A 383 6.22 18.17 15.12
CA ALA A 383 5.25 18.91 14.30
C ALA A 383 4.78 20.24 14.89
N PRO A 384 4.51 20.38 16.21
CA PRO A 384 4.11 21.67 16.79
C PRO A 384 5.21 22.74 16.64
N GLY A 385 6.49 22.35 16.76
CA GLY A 385 7.62 23.27 16.59
C GLY A 385 7.74 23.79 15.15
N VAL A 386 7.63 22.91 14.15
CA VAL A 386 7.63 23.30 12.74
C VAL A 386 6.40 24.15 12.41
N ALA A 387 5.23 23.77 12.88
CA ALA A 387 4.00 24.50 12.68
C ALA A 387 4.01 25.92 13.26
N ALA A 388 4.78 26.16 14.33
CA ALA A 388 4.93 27.51 14.90
C ALA A 388 5.56 28.49 13.92
N GLY A 389 6.57 28.04 13.15
CA GLY A 389 7.31 28.86 12.20
C GLY A 389 6.83 28.77 10.75
N LEU A 390 6.10 27.69 10.37
CA LEU A 390 5.78 27.41 8.98
C LEU A 390 4.27 27.17 8.77
N PRO A 391 3.55 28.11 8.14
CA PRO A 391 2.10 27.97 7.91
C PRO A 391 1.71 26.72 7.12
N THR A 392 2.55 26.29 6.18
CA THR A 392 2.35 25.08 5.34
C THR A 392 2.48 23.78 6.12
N ALA A 393 2.92 23.81 7.38
CA ALA A 393 3.01 22.66 8.28
C ALA A 393 1.86 22.63 9.33
N ARG A 394 0.79 23.43 9.15
CA ARG A 394 -0.32 23.59 10.13
C ARG A 394 -1.61 22.94 9.64
N GLY A 395 -2.37 22.39 10.60
CA GLY A 395 -3.71 21.88 10.31
C GLY A 395 -3.73 20.88 9.16
N PRO A 396 -4.67 20.95 8.22
CA PRO A 396 -4.75 20.04 7.08
C PRO A 396 -3.52 20.07 6.15
N ALA A 397 -2.78 21.19 6.10
CA ALA A 397 -1.56 21.29 5.29
C ALA A 397 -0.40 20.44 5.85
N ALA A 398 -0.38 20.14 7.15
CA ALA A 398 0.63 19.28 7.78
C ALA A 398 0.72 17.90 7.12
N ARG A 399 -0.41 17.35 6.65
CA ARG A 399 -0.46 16.09 5.90
C ARG A 399 0.31 16.18 4.57
N LEU A 400 0.10 17.26 3.81
CA LEU A 400 0.82 17.50 2.56
C LEU A 400 2.30 17.82 2.79
N PHE A 401 2.63 18.48 3.89
CA PHE A 401 4.02 18.68 4.31
C PHE A 401 4.70 17.32 4.59
N ALA A 402 4.07 16.46 5.39
CA ALA A 402 4.57 15.10 5.65
C ALA A 402 4.74 14.30 4.35
N PHE A 403 3.81 14.44 3.42
CA PHE A 403 3.86 13.81 2.11
C PHE A 403 5.07 14.28 1.27
N GLY A 404 5.34 15.57 1.28
CA GLY A 404 6.52 16.14 0.63
C GLY A 404 7.84 15.64 1.24
N TYR A 405 7.90 15.53 2.56
CA TYR A 405 9.05 14.94 3.25
C TYR A 405 9.28 13.48 2.82
N ASP A 406 8.21 12.69 2.72
CA ASP A 406 8.31 11.31 2.26
C ASP A 406 8.72 11.22 0.79
N ALA A 407 8.32 12.16 -0.05
CA ALA A 407 8.80 12.23 -1.43
C ALA A 407 10.33 12.42 -1.49
N TRP A 408 10.91 13.22 -0.58
CA TRP A 408 12.35 13.31 -0.42
C TRP A 408 12.97 11.96 -0.02
N LEU A 409 12.44 11.30 1.02
CA LEU A 409 12.94 10.00 1.45
C LEU A 409 12.87 8.95 0.33
N LEU A 410 11.75 8.90 -0.38
CA LEU A 410 11.56 7.98 -1.50
C LEU A 410 12.57 8.23 -2.62
N SER A 411 12.91 9.49 -2.93
CA SER A 411 13.90 9.81 -3.96
C SER A 411 15.28 9.22 -3.66
N ALA A 412 15.61 9.05 -2.39
CA ALA A 412 16.91 8.54 -1.93
C ALA A 412 16.92 7.03 -1.65
N TYR A 413 15.79 6.44 -1.24
CA TYR A 413 15.72 5.04 -0.84
C TYR A 413 14.98 4.13 -1.82
N LEU A 414 14.54 4.66 -2.97
CA LEU A 414 13.66 3.93 -3.90
C LEU A 414 14.30 2.64 -4.43
N GLU A 415 15.60 2.66 -4.72
CA GLU A 415 16.32 1.47 -5.20
C GLU A 415 16.30 0.33 -4.16
N ARG A 416 16.54 0.64 -2.89
CA ARG A 416 16.43 -0.32 -1.79
C ARG A 416 15.01 -0.87 -1.67
N LEU A 417 14.00 0.03 -1.73
CA LEU A 417 12.60 -0.35 -1.61
C LEU A 417 12.12 -1.25 -2.76
N ALA A 418 12.58 -0.97 -3.97
CA ALA A 418 12.23 -1.75 -5.15
C ALA A 418 13.00 -3.09 -5.24
N GLY A 419 14.19 -3.15 -4.64
CA GLY A 419 15.10 -4.30 -4.74
C GLY A 419 14.96 -5.34 -3.63
N ARG A 420 14.23 -5.05 -2.52
CA ARG A 420 14.16 -5.93 -1.35
C ARG A 420 12.74 -6.03 -0.81
N SER A 421 12.28 -7.26 -0.57
CA SER A 421 10.93 -7.54 -0.04
C SER A 421 10.70 -7.07 1.40
N ASP A 422 11.77 -7.08 2.19
CA ASP A 422 11.76 -6.66 3.60
C ASP A 422 11.99 -5.15 3.78
N ALA A 423 12.34 -4.46 2.69
CA ALA A 423 12.66 -3.04 2.77
C ALA A 423 11.43 -2.18 3.06
N PHE A 424 11.62 -1.26 3.97
CA PHE A 424 10.65 -0.20 4.27
C PHE A 424 11.40 1.08 4.66
N VAL A 425 10.67 2.19 4.60
CA VAL A 425 11.10 3.48 5.14
C VAL A 425 10.05 3.95 6.13
N ALA A 426 10.50 4.31 7.34
CA ALA A 426 9.64 4.96 8.33
C ALA A 426 9.49 6.43 7.93
N GLY A 427 8.44 6.72 7.16
CA GLY A 427 8.16 8.04 6.64
C GLY A 427 7.31 8.90 7.58
N ALA A 428 7.18 10.16 7.22
CA ALA A 428 6.35 11.12 7.95
C ALA A 428 4.84 10.81 7.82
N THR A 429 4.41 10.24 6.70
CA THR A 429 3.00 9.83 6.50
C THR A 429 2.69 8.43 7.01
N GLY A 430 3.69 7.60 7.28
CA GLY A 430 3.54 6.20 7.70
C GLY A 430 4.73 5.35 7.29
N VAL A 431 4.57 4.03 7.35
CA VAL A 431 5.56 3.08 6.83
C VAL A 431 5.35 2.94 5.33
N LEU A 432 6.43 3.14 4.56
CA LEU A 432 6.44 3.14 3.10
C LEU A 432 7.12 1.90 2.56
N ARG A 433 6.51 1.26 1.56
CA ARG A 433 7.04 0.14 0.78
C ARG A 433 6.72 0.34 -0.69
N VAL A 434 7.41 -0.37 -1.58
CA VAL A 434 7.11 -0.36 -3.03
C VAL A 434 6.63 -1.74 -3.43
N ASP A 435 5.52 -1.81 -4.16
CA ASP A 435 4.99 -3.05 -4.72
C ASP A 435 5.66 -3.43 -6.06
N GLY A 436 5.33 -4.60 -6.59
CA GLY A 436 5.86 -5.09 -7.88
C GLY A 436 5.28 -4.40 -9.12
N PHE A 437 4.47 -3.34 -8.95
CA PHE A 437 3.81 -2.61 -10.04
C PHE A 437 4.17 -1.12 -10.07
N GLY A 438 5.13 -0.71 -9.24
CA GLY A 438 5.55 0.68 -9.16
C GLY A 438 4.65 1.58 -8.31
N SER A 439 3.88 1.00 -7.37
CA SER A 439 3.11 1.81 -6.43
C SER A 439 3.77 1.82 -5.05
N VAL A 440 3.86 2.99 -4.45
CA VAL A 440 4.22 3.11 -3.04
C VAL A 440 3.00 2.76 -2.20
N LEU A 441 3.15 1.75 -1.37
CA LEU A 441 2.17 1.33 -0.38
C LEU A 441 2.49 2.02 0.95
N ARG A 442 1.50 2.64 1.55
CA ARG A 442 1.60 3.35 2.81
C ARG A 442 0.76 2.67 3.90
N THR A 443 1.39 2.32 5.00
CA THR A 443 0.69 1.92 6.23
C THR A 443 0.65 3.13 7.16
N PRO A 444 -0.51 3.77 7.36
CA PRO A 444 -0.62 4.96 8.20
C PRO A 444 -0.42 4.65 9.69
N ALA A 445 -0.08 5.64 10.47
CA ALA A 445 -0.28 5.60 11.90
C ALA A 445 -1.79 5.71 12.23
N TRP A 446 -2.14 5.41 13.47
CA TRP A 446 -3.51 5.58 13.97
C TRP A 446 -3.53 6.57 15.12
N SER A 447 -4.54 7.40 15.15
CA SER A 447 -4.81 8.35 16.22
C SER A 447 -6.25 8.23 16.72
N THR A 448 -6.46 8.80 17.88
CA THR A 448 -7.79 8.98 18.46
C THR A 448 -7.87 10.36 19.11
N PHE A 449 -9.06 10.84 19.40
CA PHE A 449 -9.21 12.00 20.26
C PHE A 449 -9.23 11.58 21.73
N SER A 450 -8.55 12.34 22.59
CA SER A 450 -8.55 12.22 24.03
C SER A 450 -8.51 13.61 24.66
N SER A 451 -9.47 13.93 25.50
CA SER A 451 -9.67 15.29 26.05
C SER A 451 -9.73 16.38 24.99
N GLY A 452 -10.29 16.05 23.83
CA GLY A 452 -10.45 16.96 22.70
C GLY A 452 -9.17 17.21 21.87
N VAL A 453 -8.11 16.43 22.11
CA VAL A 453 -6.84 16.52 21.38
C VAL A 453 -6.58 15.20 20.66
N ALA A 454 -6.11 15.28 19.42
CA ALA A 454 -5.68 14.10 18.69
C ALA A 454 -4.36 13.56 19.29
N VAL A 455 -4.37 12.28 19.67
CA VAL A 455 -3.22 11.58 20.27
C VAL A 455 -2.98 10.26 19.54
N PRO A 456 -1.76 9.70 19.55
CA PRO A 456 -1.53 8.38 19.00
C PRO A 456 -2.44 7.34 19.62
N LEU A 457 -3.04 6.49 18.80
CA LEU A 457 -3.79 5.35 19.27
C LEU A 457 -2.80 4.26 19.70
N ALA A 458 -2.76 3.95 21.00
CA ALA A 458 -1.96 2.84 21.49
C ALA A 458 -2.52 1.53 20.93
N ASP A 459 -1.71 0.80 20.18
CA ASP A 459 -2.09 -0.46 19.54
C ASP A 459 -2.24 -1.53 20.65
N ALA A 460 -3.47 -1.82 21.03
CA ALA A 460 -3.79 -2.90 21.98
C ALA A 460 -3.51 -4.30 21.38
N SER A 461 -3.23 -4.40 20.07
CA SER A 461 -3.00 -5.66 19.35
C SER A 461 -1.52 -6.06 19.26
N ARG A 462 -0.58 -5.25 19.78
CA ARG A 462 0.87 -5.54 19.83
C ARG A 462 1.36 -6.03 21.18
N ARG A 463 0.50 -6.73 21.95
CA ARG A 463 0.92 -7.45 23.14
C ARG A 463 0.79 -8.96 22.94
#